data_e57e1d46c6cc3ecd0b010ab8fde78691
#
_entry.id   e57e1d46c6cc3ecd0b010ab8fde78691
#
_cell.length_a   1.000
_cell.length_b   1.000
_cell.length_c   1.000
_cell.angle_alpha   90.00
_cell.angle_beta   90.00
_cell.angle_gamma   90.00
#
_symmetry.space_group_name_H-M   'P 1'
#
loop_
_entity.id
_entity.type
_entity.pdbx_description
1 polymer ?
#
loop_
_entity_poly.entity_id
_entity_poly.type
_entity_poly.pdbx_seq_one_letter_code
_entity_poly.pdbx_strand_id
1 'polypeptide(L)'
;MHDPQTGLLITFEGIDGCGKSTQMARAADFFRSLGHVVVTSREPGGSSIGPAVRSLLLETPVPPCPLAEALLFSADRAQHVSERIHPALAEGKIVLLARHTDSTLAYQGFGRGQNLD
;
A
#
# COMPACT_ATOMS: atom_id res chain seq x y z
N MET A 1 16.82 -4.46 17.65
CA MET A 1 16.46 -3.21 18.32
C MET A 1 16.17 -2.15 17.29
N HIS A 2 15.10 -1.40 17.46
CA HIS A 2 14.72 -0.36 16.52
C HIS A 2 15.69 0.83 16.61
N ASP A 3 16.22 1.22 15.47
CA ASP A 3 17.05 2.42 15.37
C ASP A 3 16.12 3.65 15.49
N PRO A 4 16.37 4.59 16.42
CA PRO A 4 15.49 5.77 16.56
C PRO A 4 15.40 6.62 15.30
N GLN A 5 16.36 6.50 14.38
CA GLN A 5 16.33 7.24 13.12
C GLN A 5 15.68 6.44 11.99
N THR A 6 15.29 5.21 12.26
CA THR A 6 14.61 4.37 11.28
C THR A 6 13.14 4.34 11.63
N GLY A 7 12.31 4.58 10.64
CA GLY A 7 10.88 4.54 10.82
C GLY A 7 10.32 3.14 10.90
N LEU A 8 9.03 3.05 11.05
CA LEU A 8 8.30 1.79 11.15
C LEU A 8 7.19 1.78 10.10
N LEU A 9 7.11 0.68 9.36
CA LEU A 9 6.05 0.48 8.38
C LEU A 9 5.07 -0.56 8.90
N ILE A 10 3.80 -0.20 8.97
CA ILE A 10 2.72 -1.11 9.35
C ILE A 10 1.70 -1.13 8.23
N THR A 11 1.34 -2.31 7.77
CA THR A 11 0.37 -2.47 6.69
C THR A 11 -0.95 -2.99 7.24
N PHE A 12 -2.04 -2.48 6.68
CA PHE A 12 -3.41 -2.92 6.97
C PHE A 12 -3.98 -3.45 5.68
N GLU A 13 -4.22 -4.76 5.61
CA GLU A 13 -4.65 -5.40 4.38
C GLU A 13 -6.09 -5.83 4.50
N GLY A 14 -6.80 -5.74 3.39
CA GLY A 14 -8.18 -6.15 3.32
C GLY A 14 -8.94 -5.42 2.23
N ILE A 15 -10.14 -5.91 1.98
CA ILE A 15 -11.06 -5.24 1.05
C ILE A 15 -11.75 -4.09 1.76
N ASP A 16 -12.35 -3.21 0.99
CA ASP A 16 -13.11 -2.10 1.54
C ASP A 16 -14.26 -2.64 2.41
N GLY A 17 -14.54 -1.95 3.50
CA GLY A 17 -15.62 -2.31 4.39
C GLY A 17 -15.28 -3.33 5.47
N CYS A 18 -14.01 -3.76 5.55
CA CYS A 18 -13.58 -4.72 6.58
C CYS A 18 -13.10 -4.07 7.88
N GLY A 19 -13.31 -2.77 8.05
CA GLY A 19 -12.86 -2.05 9.25
C GLY A 19 -11.44 -1.55 9.18
N LYS A 20 -10.77 -1.73 8.06
CA LYS A 20 -9.37 -1.37 7.87
C LYS A 20 -9.12 0.12 8.13
N SER A 21 -9.97 0.99 7.60
CA SER A 21 -9.82 2.44 7.77
C SER A 21 -9.96 2.87 9.22
N THR A 22 -10.89 2.26 9.95
CA THR A 22 -11.09 2.54 11.36
C THR A 22 -9.89 2.12 12.18
N GLN A 23 -9.35 0.92 11.91
CA GLN A 23 -8.19 0.42 12.61
C GLN A 23 -6.96 1.29 12.34
N MET A 24 -6.79 1.70 11.09
CA MET A 24 -5.68 2.56 10.72
C MET A 24 -5.76 3.91 11.40
N ALA A 25 -6.95 4.51 11.46
CA ALA A 25 -7.15 5.78 12.13
C ALA A 25 -6.83 5.68 13.62
N ARG A 26 -7.24 4.59 14.28
CA ARG A 26 -6.94 4.37 15.69
C ARG A 26 -5.45 4.19 15.92
N ALA A 27 -4.79 3.45 15.05
CA ALA A 27 -3.35 3.27 15.16
C ALA A 27 -2.60 4.58 14.96
N ALA A 28 -3.04 5.41 14.00
CA ALA A 28 -2.45 6.73 13.79
C ALA A 28 -2.56 7.59 15.03
N ASP A 29 -3.75 7.65 15.62
CA ASP A 29 -3.98 8.43 16.84
C ASP A 29 -3.12 7.93 17.98
N PHE A 30 -3.01 6.62 18.14
CA PHE A 30 -2.19 6.02 19.18
C PHE A 30 -0.72 6.44 19.04
N PHE A 31 -0.15 6.28 17.86
CA PHE A 31 1.25 6.63 17.65
C PHE A 31 1.50 8.13 17.77
N ARG A 32 0.56 8.94 17.31
CA ARG A 32 0.68 10.40 17.47
C ARG A 32 0.61 10.80 18.94
N SER A 33 -0.19 10.11 19.73
CA SER A 33 -0.26 10.38 21.17
C SER A 33 1.06 10.09 21.87
N LEU A 34 1.88 9.23 21.30
CA LEU A 34 3.21 8.92 21.82
C LEU A 34 4.30 9.85 21.26
N GLY A 35 3.93 10.84 20.48
CA GLY A 35 4.87 11.82 19.94
C GLY A 35 5.46 11.48 18.58
N HIS A 36 4.98 10.44 17.93
CA HIS A 36 5.48 10.07 16.60
C HIS A 36 4.81 10.86 15.49
N VAL A 37 5.59 11.13 14.44
CA VAL A 37 5.02 11.63 13.19
C VAL A 37 4.53 10.45 12.39
N VAL A 38 3.25 10.48 12.01
CA VAL A 38 2.61 9.38 11.32
C VAL A 38 2.18 9.83 9.92
N VAL A 39 2.58 9.05 8.92
CA VAL A 39 2.15 9.23 7.54
C VAL A 39 1.20 8.09 7.20
N THR A 40 0.05 8.42 6.66
CA THR A 40 -0.90 7.41 6.18
C THR A 40 -0.94 7.44 4.66
N SER A 41 -1.03 6.27 4.06
CA SER A 41 -1.09 6.14 2.61
C SER A 41 -1.85 4.87 2.23
N ARG A 42 -1.98 4.63 0.93
CA ARG A 42 -2.75 3.49 0.43
C ARG A 42 -2.12 2.93 -0.83
N GLU A 43 -2.43 1.67 -1.13
CA GLU A 43 -2.08 1.01 -2.38
C GLU A 43 -3.24 0.18 -2.87
N PRO A 44 -3.61 0.27 -4.13
CA PRO A 44 -3.06 1.16 -5.15
C PRO A 44 -3.58 2.58 -5.00
N GLY A 45 -2.83 3.54 -5.50
CA GLY A 45 -3.28 4.92 -5.64
C GLY A 45 -2.54 5.96 -4.84
N GLY A 46 -1.59 5.55 -3.99
CA GLY A 46 -0.88 6.48 -3.10
C GLY A 46 0.33 7.16 -3.72
N SER A 47 0.78 6.73 -4.88
CA SER A 47 1.92 7.33 -5.56
C SER A 47 1.47 8.37 -6.58
N SER A 48 2.42 9.09 -7.17
CA SER A 48 2.12 10.06 -8.21
C SER A 48 1.50 9.43 -9.46
N ILE A 49 1.82 8.16 -9.74
CA ILE A 49 1.20 7.42 -10.83
C ILE A 49 0.00 6.61 -10.36
N GLY A 50 -0.27 6.63 -9.06
CA GLY A 50 -1.29 5.81 -8.44
C GLY A 50 -2.68 5.99 -9.00
N PRO A 51 -3.17 7.24 -9.18
CA PRO A 51 -4.50 7.41 -9.75
C PRO A 51 -4.66 6.81 -11.14
N ALA A 52 -3.63 6.92 -11.99
CA ALA A 52 -3.67 6.31 -13.32
C ALA A 52 -3.66 4.78 -13.23
N VAL A 53 -2.83 4.22 -12.37
CA VAL A 53 -2.79 2.77 -12.17
C VAL A 53 -4.14 2.27 -11.64
N ARG A 54 -4.69 2.96 -10.64
CA ARG A 54 -5.98 2.57 -10.08
C ARG A 54 -7.09 2.60 -11.14
N SER A 55 -7.08 3.62 -11.99
CA SER A 55 -8.05 3.72 -13.07
C SER A 55 -7.91 2.56 -14.06
N LEU A 56 -6.69 2.19 -14.41
CA LEU A 56 -6.45 1.05 -15.29
C LEU A 56 -6.92 -0.28 -14.66
N LEU A 57 -6.78 -0.41 -13.36
CA LEU A 57 -7.19 -1.63 -12.66
C LEU A 57 -8.70 -1.74 -12.50
N LEU A 58 -9.39 -0.62 -12.23
CA LEU A 58 -10.76 -0.66 -11.75
C LEU A 58 -11.78 -0.03 -12.69
N GLU A 59 -11.36 0.80 -13.64
CA GLU A 59 -12.30 1.61 -14.42
C GLU A 59 -12.26 1.36 -15.92
N THR A 60 -11.42 0.44 -16.37
CA THR A 60 -11.36 0.14 -17.80
C THR A 60 -12.52 -0.77 -18.21
N PRO A 61 -13.06 -0.60 -19.44
CA PRO A 61 -14.13 -1.48 -19.92
C PRO A 61 -13.70 -2.94 -20.05
N VAL A 62 -12.43 -3.16 -20.40
CA VAL A 62 -11.86 -4.50 -20.49
C VAL A 62 -10.83 -4.62 -19.37
N PRO A 63 -11.07 -5.49 -18.38
CA PRO A 63 -10.13 -5.63 -17.28
C PRO A 63 -8.76 -6.13 -17.76
N PRO A 64 -7.68 -5.69 -17.13
CA PRO A 64 -6.36 -6.24 -17.44
C PRO A 64 -6.30 -7.74 -17.16
N CYS A 65 -5.48 -8.45 -17.92
CA CYS A 65 -5.22 -9.86 -17.61
C CYS A 65 -4.46 -9.96 -16.27
N PRO A 66 -4.44 -11.15 -15.64
CA PRO A 66 -3.82 -11.30 -14.33
C PRO A 66 -2.35 -10.83 -14.27
N LEU A 67 -1.58 -11.12 -15.30
CA LEU A 67 -0.18 -10.68 -15.32
C LEU A 67 -0.09 -9.15 -15.40
N ALA A 68 -0.93 -8.53 -16.22
CA ALA A 68 -0.96 -7.07 -16.33
C ALA A 68 -1.37 -6.43 -15.01
N GLU A 69 -2.34 -7.01 -14.31
CA GLU A 69 -2.73 -6.54 -12.99
C GLU A 69 -1.55 -6.57 -12.02
N ALA A 70 -0.82 -7.67 -11.98
CA ALA A 70 0.33 -7.81 -11.11
C ALA A 70 1.40 -6.76 -11.41
N LEU A 71 1.65 -6.52 -12.69
CA LEU A 71 2.64 -5.54 -13.10
C LEU A 71 2.20 -4.12 -12.77
N LEU A 72 0.92 -3.82 -12.90
CA LEU A 72 0.39 -2.50 -12.52
C LEU A 72 0.51 -2.27 -11.02
N PHE A 73 0.17 -3.27 -10.20
CA PHE A 73 0.36 -3.17 -8.76
C PHE A 73 1.83 -2.97 -8.41
N SER A 74 2.71 -3.71 -9.06
CA SER A 74 4.15 -3.60 -8.81
C SER A 74 4.68 -2.23 -9.21
N ALA A 75 4.19 -1.67 -10.31
CA ALA A 75 4.60 -0.33 -10.74
C ALA A 75 4.16 0.72 -9.73
N ASP A 76 2.92 0.66 -9.26
CA ASP A 76 2.42 1.59 -8.25
C ASP A 76 3.23 1.47 -6.96
N ARG A 77 3.49 0.25 -6.51
CA ARG A 77 4.27 0.02 -5.29
C ARG A 77 5.69 0.55 -5.43
N ALA A 78 6.35 0.27 -6.54
CA ALA A 78 7.71 0.73 -6.76
C ALA A 78 7.79 2.26 -6.69
N GLN A 79 6.86 2.93 -7.32
CA GLN A 79 6.81 4.39 -7.28
C GLN A 79 6.47 4.90 -5.89
N HIS A 80 5.53 4.25 -5.22
CA HIS A 80 5.09 4.63 -3.88
C HIS A 80 6.23 4.50 -2.86
N VAL A 81 6.96 3.39 -2.92
CA VAL A 81 8.11 3.18 -2.04
C VAL A 81 9.16 4.25 -2.27
N SER A 82 9.47 4.52 -3.54
CA SER A 82 10.52 5.49 -3.89
C SER A 82 10.19 6.90 -3.46
N GLU A 83 8.95 7.34 -3.68
CA GLU A 83 8.63 8.75 -3.47
C GLU A 83 8.03 9.07 -2.10
N ARG A 84 7.46 8.11 -1.40
CA ARG A 84 6.79 8.39 -0.12
C ARG A 84 7.24 7.51 1.03
N ILE A 85 7.26 6.20 0.84
CA ILE A 85 7.49 5.28 1.96
C ILE A 85 8.94 5.34 2.41
N HIS A 86 9.87 5.15 1.50
CA HIS A 86 11.28 5.15 1.84
C HIS A 86 11.75 6.48 2.44
N PRO A 87 11.40 7.64 1.86
CA PRO A 87 11.77 8.92 2.48
C PRO A 87 11.19 9.10 3.88
N ALA A 88 9.94 8.72 4.09
CA ALA A 88 9.32 8.85 5.41
C ALA A 88 10.01 7.96 6.45
N LEU A 89 10.32 6.72 6.07
CA LEU A 89 11.03 5.82 6.98
C LEU A 89 12.44 6.31 7.29
N ALA A 90 13.12 6.88 6.30
CA ALA A 90 14.45 7.43 6.51
C ALA A 90 14.44 8.61 7.47
N GLU A 91 13.32 9.32 7.57
CA GLU A 91 13.15 10.42 8.52
C GLU A 91 12.67 9.97 9.90
N GLY A 92 12.54 8.67 10.10
CA GLY A 92 12.10 8.12 11.38
C GLY A 92 10.60 8.16 11.61
N LYS A 93 9.82 8.40 10.59
CA LYS A 93 8.36 8.48 10.70
C LYS A 93 7.74 7.08 10.73
N ILE A 94 6.54 7.01 11.28
CA ILE A 94 5.74 5.79 11.19
C ILE A 94 4.83 5.91 9.97
N VAL A 95 4.89 4.90 9.10
CA VAL A 95 4.05 4.85 7.91
C VAL A 95 2.98 3.77 8.11
N LEU A 96 1.73 4.18 8.02
CA LEU A 96 0.59 3.26 8.06
C LEU A 96 0.06 3.16 6.63
N LEU A 97 0.09 1.95 6.10
CA LEU A 97 -0.23 1.71 4.69
C LEU A 97 -1.46 0.83 4.59
N ALA A 98 -2.51 1.35 3.99
CA ALA A 98 -3.68 0.56 3.67
C ALA A 98 -3.48 -0.09 2.31
N ARG A 99 -3.56 -1.42 2.26
CA ARG A 99 -3.50 -2.16 1.02
C ARG A 99 -4.86 -2.75 0.72
N HIS A 100 -5.39 -2.40 -0.43
CA HIS A 100 -6.59 -3.03 -0.91
C HIS A 100 -6.23 -4.42 -1.42
N THR A 101 -6.82 -5.45 -0.81
CA THR A 101 -6.67 -6.80 -1.31
C THR A 101 -8.01 -7.29 -1.79
N ASP A 102 -8.06 -7.68 -3.04
CA ASP A 102 -9.14 -8.44 -3.62
C ASP A 102 -8.60 -9.85 -3.77
N SER A 103 -9.34 -10.85 -3.30
CA SER A 103 -8.83 -12.22 -3.33
C SER A 103 -8.48 -12.66 -4.75
N THR A 104 -9.21 -12.18 -5.74
CA THR A 104 -8.90 -12.47 -7.13
C THR A 104 -7.58 -11.82 -7.54
N LEU A 105 -7.41 -10.53 -7.23
CA LEU A 105 -6.19 -9.83 -7.57
C LEU A 105 -4.98 -10.40 -6.84
N ALA A 106 -5.11 -10.60 -5.53
CA ALA A 106 -4.01 -11.13 -4.74
C ALA A 106 -3.61 -12.52 -5.23
N TYR A 107 -4.58 -13.36 -5.48
CA TYR A 107 -4.31 -14.71 -5.92
C TYR A 107 -3.69 -14.74 -7.32
N GLN A 108 -4.29 -14.02 -8.27
CA GLN A 108 -3.81 -14.04 -9.64
C GLN A 108 -2.59 -13.19 -9.86
N GLY A 109 -2.47 -12.07 -9.14
CA GLY A 109 -1.35 -11.17 -9.30
C GLY A 109 -0.08 -11.66 -8.63
N PHE A 110 -0.19 -12.14 -7.40
CA PHE A 110 1.00 -12.50 -6.62
C PHE A 110 1.13 -13.98 -6.36
N GLY A 111 0.04 -14.66 -6.01
CA GLY A 111 0.08 -16.09 -5.82
C GLY A 111 0.50 -16.81 -7.09
N ARG A 112 -0.12 -16.46 -8.19
CA ARG A 112 0.23 -17.02 -9.48
C ARG A 112 1.50 -16.44 -10.05
N GLY A 113 1.79 -15.21 -9.74
CA GLY A 113 3.03 -14.59 -10.18
C GLY A 113 4.23 -15.38 -9.70
N GLN A 114 4.16 -15.95 -8.53
CA GLN A 114 5.22 -16.81 -8.03
C GLN A 114 5.36 -18.07 -8.84
N ASN A 115 4.28 -18.55 -9.42
CA ASN A 115 4.31 -19.75 -10.25
C ASN A 115 4.83 -19.47 -11.66
N LEU A 116 4.89 -18.22 -12.02
CA LEU A 116 5.44 -17.81 -13.30
C LEU A 116 6.96 -17.71 -13.26
N ASP A 117 7.53 -17.77 -12.11
CA ASP A 117 8.98 -17.72 -11.92
C ASP A 117 9.69 -19.01 -12.47
#